data_54c8da6da84d616219403e9f78f5765f
#
_entry.id   54c8da6da84d616219403e9f78f5765f
#
_cell.length_a   1.000
_cell.length_b   1.000
_cell.length_c   1.000
_cell.angle_alpha   90.00
_cell.angle_beta   90.00
_cell.angle_gamma   90.00
#
_symmetry.space_group_name_H-M   'P 1'
#
loop_
_entity.id
_entity.type
_entity.pdbx_description
1 polymer ?
#
loop_
_entity_poly.entity_id
_entity_poly.type
_entity_poly.pdbx_seq_one_letter_code
_entity_poly.pdbx_strand_id
1 'polypeptide(L)'
;MKLRWPKSVHAQVEAVFHSVRAIGQGKIDNPNGIRSFGTWKTYRSEAHRLADFLQNNGCNNILDIPEVARLTGKYLQERFNEAIRDGKSLQTGETRNAALGKFEMAVNTFMSDRNVQGERLDLSEARQVYSELIHANLGKSSRNFDNRAYPDPINLITAISDPTHQLQAKLQYEGGCRTEGVGAPSNGRPNPLNKENLGGIGKDPVTGKDVGILKKVVEKGGKATDHMISAETYAALKNHIEIYGRLESNYKEYNESISEAGKITGQYEPGRGTHGLKHNFAQKRYRECVANGHTHEQAMQQTSLETSHFRYYETYTYTKG
;
A
#
# COMPACT_ATOMS: atom_id res chain seq x y z
N MET A 1 -13.26 24.96 -31.15
CA MET A 1 -11.82 24.62 -31.20
C MET A 1 -11.70 23.15 -31.59
N LYS A 2 -11.14 22.82 -32.77
CA LYS A 2 -10.97 21.41 -33.17
C LYS A 2 -9.98 20.75 -32.18
N LEU A 3 -10.40 19.69 -31.52
CA LEU A 3 -9.55 18.90 -30.63
C LEU A 3 -8.39 18.31 -31.43
N ARG A 4 -7.16 18.71 -31.12
CA ARG A 4 -5.98 18.09 -31.73
C ARG A 4 -5.69 16.78 -30.98
N TRP A 5 -6.33 15.68 -31.42
CA TRP A 5 -6.14 14.37 -30.81
C TRP A 5 -4.68 13.89 -31.01
N PRO A 6 -4.00 13.40 -29.98
CA PRO A 6 -2.62 12.95 -30.12
C PRO A 6 -2.49 11.78 -31.08
N LYS A 7 -1.38 11.73 -31.86
CA LYS A 7 -1.11 10.64 -32.82
C LYS A 7 -0.65 9.35 -32.13
N SER A 8 0.09 9.46 -31.03
CA SER A 8 0.61 8.30 -30.32
C SER A 8 -0.39 7.81 -29.28
N VAL A 9 -0.60 6.49 -29.19
CA VAL A 9 -1.50 5.87 -28.21
C VAL A 9 -1.08 6.21 -26.77
N HIS A 10 0.22 6.29 -26.51
CA HIS A 10 0.73 6.73 -25.21
C HIS A 10 0.32 8.16 -24.86
N ALA A 11 0.39 9.07 -25.80
CA ALA A 11 -0.04 10.46 -25.58
C ALA A 11 -1.57 10.56 -25.45
N GLN A 12 -2.31 9.67 -26.10
CA GLN A 12 -3.76 9.55 -25.92
C GLN A 12 -4.10 9.04 -24.51
N VAL A 13 -3.39 8.03 -24.01
CA VAL A 13 -3.51 7.55 -22.62
C VAL A 13 -3.25 8.69 -21.62
N GLU A 14 -2.18 9.47 -21.80
CA GLU A 14 -1.91 10.64 -20.94
C GLU A 14 -3.07 11.65 -20.96
N ALA A 15 -3.60 11.94 -22.15
CA ALA A 15 -4.69 12.89 -22.30
C ALA A 15 -5.96 12.46 -21.55
N VAL A 16 -6.34 11.17 -21.63
CA VAL A 16 -7.52 10.67 -20.93
C VAL A 16 -7.28 10.51 -19.43
N PHE A 17 -6.11 10.04 -19.01
CA PHE A 17 -5.80 9.90 -17.58
C PHE A 17 -5.78 11.23 -16.85
N HIS A 18 -5.49 12.33 -17.53
CA HIS A 18 -5.54 13.65 -16.92
C HIS A 18 -6.93 13.99 -16.38
N SER A 19 -8.00 13.50 -17.01
CA SER A 19 -9.39 13.73 -16.59
C SER A 19 -9.75 13.12 -15.21
N VAL A 20 -9.03 12.06 -14.81
CA VAL A 20 -9.27 11.37 -13.52
C VAL A 20 -8.19 11.66 -12.47
N ARG A 21 -7.32 12.63 -12.74
CA ARG A 21 -6.28 13.03 -11.77
C ARG A 21 -6.88 13.93 -10.69
N ALA A 22 -6.87 13.45 -9.45
CA ALA A 22 -7.43 14.13 -8.28
C ALA A 22 -6.49 14.07 -7.06
N ILE A 23 -5.17 14.18 -7.31
CA ILE A 23 -4.16 14.03 -6.26
C ILE A 23 -4.33 15.14 -5.21
N GLY A 24 -4.51 14.74 -3.94
CA GLY A 24 -4.72 15.66 -2.83
C GLY A 24 -6.16 16.17 -2.67
N GLN A 25 -7.09 15.78 -3.54
CA GLN A 25 -8.51 16.13 -3.43
C GLN A 25 -9.29 15.18 -2.51
N GLY A 26 -10.37 15.66 -1.88
CA GLY A 26 -11.28 14.85 -1.10
C GLY A 26 -12.09 13.87 -1.96
N LYS A 27 -12.63 12.83 -1.33
CA LYS A 27 -13.48 11.84 -2.03
C LYS A 27 -14.83 12.44 -2.43
N ILE A 28 -15.31 13.38 -1.65
CA ILE A 28 -16.60 14.07 -1.89
C ILE A 28 -16.48 14.96 -3.13
N ASP A 29 -15.35 15.67 -3.26
CA ASP A 29 -15.14 16.64 -4.34
C ASP A 29 -14.92 15.96 -5.70
N ASN A 30 -14.30 14.78 -5.69
CA ASN A 30 -14.03 14.02 -6.91
C ASN A 30 -14.16 12.50 -6.64
N PRO A 31 -15.39 11.95 -6.65
CA PRO A 31 -15.62 10.53 -6.31
C PRO A 31 -14.91 9.57 -7.24
N ASN A 32 -14.66 9.95 -8.47
CA ASN A 32 -14.05 9.13 -9.51
C ASN A 32 -12.53 9.33 -9.65
N GLY A 33 -11.97 10.31 -8.95
CA GLY A 33 -10.58 10.71 -9.10
C GLY A 33 -9.57 9.74 -8.47
N ILE A 34 -8.37 9.68 -9.04
CA ILE A 34 -7.22 9.00 -8.46
C ILE A 34 -6.48 10.00 -7.56
N ARG A 35 -6.55 9.78 -6.24
CA ARG A 35 -6.12 10.75 -5.20
C ARG A 35 -4.70 10.53 -4.70
N SER A 36 -4.18 9.31 -4.82
CA SER A 36 -2.83 8.94 -4.39
C SER A 36 -1.86 8.98 -5.57
N PHE A 37 -0.71 9.63 -5.38
CA PHE A 37 0.35 9.65 -6.38
C PHE A 37 0.87 8.24 -6.71
N GLY A 38 1.01 7.37 -5.70
CA GLY A 38 1.42 5.97 -5.90
C GLY A 38 0.41 5.20 -6.75
N THR A 39 -0.89 5.34 -6.45
CA THR A 39 -1.96 4.73 -7.25
C THR A 39 -1.98 5.29 -8.67
N TRP A 40 -1.83 6.62 -8.81
CA TRP A 40 -1.72 7.27 -10.11
C TRP A 40 -0.59 6.68 -10.95
N LYS A 41 0.63 6.61 -10.38
CA LYS A 41 1.80 6.05 -11.07
C LYS A 41 1.57 4.60 -11.49
N THR A 42 1.01 3.77 -10.60
CA THR A 42 0.74 2.35 -10.86
C THR A 42 -0.28 2.17 -11.97
N TYR A 43 -1.41 2.86 -11.90
CA TYR A 43 -2.49 2.72 -12.87
C TYR A 43 -2.11 3.28 -14.24
N ARG A 44 -1.43 4.42 -14.25
CA ARG A 44 -0.86 5.00 -15.47
C ARG A 44 0.15 4.05 -16.13
N SER A 45 1.03 3.44 -15.35
CA SER A 45 1.99 2.47 -15.88
C SER A 45 1.30 1.25 -16.50
N GLU A 46 0.21 0.77 -15.92
CA GLU A 46 -0.56 -0.34 -16.49
C GLU A 46 -1.31 0.07 -17.76
N ALA A 47 -1.87 1.28 -17.81
CA ALA A 47 -2.49 1.81 -19.03
C ALA A 47 -1.48 1.99 -20.18
N HIS A 48 -0.23 2.33 -19.87
CA HIS A 48 0.83 2.37 -20.89
C HIS A 48 1.21 0.97 -21.41
N ARG A 49 1.21 -0.06 -20.56
CA ARG A 49 1.40 -1.45 -21.01
C ARG A 49 0.25 -1.91 -21.92
N LEU A 50 -0.98 -1.50 -21.60
CA LEU A 50 -2.10 -1.73 -22.52
C LEU A 50 -1.88 -0.96 -23.84
N ALA A 51 -1.40 0.29 -23.80
CA ALA A 51 -1.10 1.07 -25.01
C ALA A 51 -0.07 0.36 -25.91
N ASP A 52 1.01 -0.18 -25.32
CA ASP A 52 1.98 -1.00 -26.08
C ASP A 52 1.31 -2.20 -26.75
N PHE A 53 0.45 -2.88 -26.01
CA PHE A 53 -0.29 -4.04 -26.54
C PHE A 53 -1.25 -3.65 -27.68
N LEU A 54 -1.99 -2.55 -27.52
CA LEU A 54 -2.90 -2.03 -28.55
C LEU A 54 -2.13 -1.69 -29.83
N GLN A 55 -1.03 -0.97 -29.73
CA GLN A 55 -0.19 -0.60 -30.88
C GLN A 55 0.38 -1.84 -31.60
N ASN A 56 0.88 -2.81 -30.84
CA ASN A 56 1.42 -4.06 -31.37
C ASN A 56 0.36 -4.93 -32.07
N ASN A 57 -0.93 -4.70 -31.78
CA ASN A 57 -2.06 -5.35 -32.43
C ASN A 57 -2.80 -4.45 -33.44
N GLY A 58 -2.16 -3.34 -33.87
CA GLY A 58 -2.67 -2.47 -34.96
C GLY A 58 -3.67 -1.41 -34.51
N CYS A 59 -4.07 -1.36 -33.24
CA CYS A 59 -4.95 -0.32 -32.73
C CYS A 59 -4.15 0.92 -32.33
N ASN A 60 -4.29 2.00 -33.11
CA ASN A 60 -3.56 3.26 -32.93
C ASN A 60 -4.44 4.39 -32.36
N ASN A 61 -5.69 4.09 -31.98
CA ASN A 61 -6.63 5.07 -31.45
C ASN A 61 -7.43 4.46 -30.31
N ILE A 62 -7.26 4.98 -29.07
CA ILE A 62 -8.00 4.50 -27.90
C ILE A 62 -9.49 4.89 -27.91
N LEU A 63 -9.92 5.72 -28.87
CA LEU A 63 -11.34 6.02 -29.10
C LEU A 63 -11.98 5.10 -30.14
N ASP A 64 -11.24 4.13 -30.68
CA ASP A 64 -11.81 2.99 -31.40
C ASP A 64 -12.33 1.97 -30.38
N ILE A 65 -13.48 2.32 -29.79
CA ILE A 65 -14.01 1.66 -28.60
C ILE A 65 -14.21 0.15 -28.78
N PRO A 66 -14.82 -0.35 -29.88
CA PRO A 66 -14.98 -1.80 -30.07
C PRO A 66 -13.65 -2.54 -30.11
N GLU A 67 -12.66 -1.99 -30.81
CA GLU A 67 -11.36 -2.65 -30.95
C GLU A 67 -10.57 -2.59 -29.64
N VAL A 68 -10.62 -1.46 -28.90
CA VAL A 68 -9.99 -1.33 -27.58
C VAL A 68 -10.60 -2.33 -26.59
N ALA A 69 -11.93 -2.48 -26.57
CA ALA A 69 -12.58 -3.43 -25.67
C ALA A 69 -12.15 -4.87 -25.98
N ARG A 70 -12.22 -5.26 -27.25
CA ARG A 70 -11.81 -6.59 -27.74
C ARG A 70 -10.34 -6.90 -27.41
N LEU A 71 -9.42 -5.98 -27.70
CA LEU A 71 -7.99 -6.16 -27.44
C LEU A 71 -7.66 -6.12 -25.95
N THR A 72 -8.39 -5.37 -25.14
CA THR A 72 -8.20 -5.39 -23.67
C THR A 72 -8.52 -6.75 -23.07
N GLY A 73 -9.57 -7.43 -23.53
CA GLY A 73 -9.86 -8.81 -23.12
C GLY A 73 -8.70 -9.76 -23.45
N LYS A 74 -8.17 -9.68 -24.67
CA LYS A 74 -7.00 -10.46 -25.11
C LYS A 74 -5.75 -10.13 -24.27
N TYR A 75 -5.49 -8.86 -24.00
CA TYR A 75 -4.40 -8.41 -23.14
C TYR A 75 -4.48 -9.03 -21.74
N LEU A 76 -5.65 -9.00 -21.11
CA LEU A 76 -5.85 -9.57 -19.78
C LEU A 76 -5.59 -11.09 -19.76
N GLN A 77 -6.06 -11.81 -20.77
CA GLN A 77 -5.81 -13.24 -20.88
C GLN A 77 -4.31 -13.56 -21.04
N GLU A 78 -3.59 -12.79 -21.87
CA GLU A 78 -2.15 -12.99 -22.03
C GLU A 78 -1.39 -12.70 -20.74
N ARG A 79 -1.75 -11.62 -20.01
CA ARG A 79 -1.14 -11.29 -18.71
C ARG A 79 -1.40 -12.37 -17.65
N PHE A 80 -2.57 -13.01 -17.67
CA PHE A 80 -2.86 -14.13 -16.80
C PHE A 80 -1.97 -15.34 -17.16
N ASN A 81 -1.93 -15.72 -18.43
CA ASN A 81 -1.13 -16.85 -18.88
C ASN A 81 0.37 -16.65 -18.58
N GLU A 82 0.89 -15.45 -18.76
CA GLU A 82 2.27 -15.12 -18.38
C GLU A 82 2.51 -15.25 -16.87
N ALA A 83 1.59 -14.76 -16.05
CA ALA A 83 1.73 -14.85 -14.61
C ALA A 83 1.78 -16.31 -14.13
N ILE A 84 0.94 -17.17 -14.69
CA ILE A 84 0.96 -18.62 -14.41
C ILE A 84 2.27 -19.25 -14.87
N ARG A 85 2.66 -19.03 -16.14
CA ARG A 85 3.88 -19.60 -16.71
C ARG A 85 5.14 -19.20 -15.95
N ASP A 86 5.24 -17.94 -15.56
CA ASP A 86 6.42 -17.36 -14.93
C ASP A 86 6.39 -17.48 -13.39
N GLY A 87 5.38 -18.13 -12.81
CA GLY A 87 5.18 -18.24 -11.36
C GLY A 87 5.05 -16.90 -10.64
N LYS A 88 4.53 -15.86 -11.34
CA LYS A 88 4.36 -14.52 -10.76
C LYS A 88 3.10 -14.48 -9.88
N SER A 89 3.14 -13.60 -8.86
CA SER A 89 1.99 -13.40 -7.98
C SER A 89 0.74 -12.92 -8.73
N LEU A 90 -0.36 -13.64 -8.57
CA LEU A 90 -1.66 -13.25 -9.13
C LEU A 90 -2.28 -12.04 -8.41
N GLN A 91 -1.80 -11.68 -7.21
CA GLN A 91 -2.22 -10.46 -6.51
C GLN A 91 -1.99 -9.19 -7.34
N THR A 92 -0.95 -9.18 -8.18
CA THR A 92 -0.70 -8.09 -9.13
C THR A 92 -1.82 -7.97 -10.16
N GLY A 93 -2.53 -9.05 -10.44
CA GLY A 93 -3.68 -9.08 -11.34
C GLY A 93 -4.86 -8.24 -10.85
N GLU A 94 -5.15 -8.25 -9.55
CA GLU A 94 -6.21 -7.39 -8.98
C GLU A 94 -5.88 -5.89 -9.16
N THR A 95 -4.61 -5.53 -8.95
CA THR A 95 -4.16 -4.15 -9.20
C THR A 95 -4.30 -3.77 -10.67
N ARG A 96 -4.00 -4.69 -11.60
CA ARG A 96 -4.19 -4.52 -13.04
C ARG A 96 -5.67 -4.33 -13.37
N ASN A 97 -6.53 -5.19 -12.85
CA ASN A 97 -7.97 -5.11 -13.04
C ASN A 97 -8.54 -3.76 -12.58
N ALA A 98 -8.10 -3.29 -11.40
CA ALA A 98 -8.48 -1.96 -10.89
C ALA A 98 -7.95 -0.82 -11.78
N ALA A 99 -6.72 -0.94 -12.30
CA ALA A 99 -6.14 0.05 -13.21
C ALA A 99 -6.91 0.18 -14.51
N LEU A 100 -7.34 -0.95 -15.09
CA LEU A 100 -8.13 -0.96 -16.32
C LEU A 100 -9.55 -0.41 -16.11
N GLY A 101 -10.16 -0.62 -14.93
CA GLY A 101 -11.41 0.06 -14.58
C GLY A 101 -11.25 1.58 -14.46
N LYS A 102 -10.07 2.06 -14.06
CA LYS A 102 -9.78 3.49 -14.08
C LYS A 102 -9.45 4.02 -15.47
N PHE A 103 -8.85 3.19 -16.33
CA PHE A 103 -8.66 3.53 -17.74
C PHE A 103 -10.01 3.68 -18.47
N GLU A 104 -10.92 2.72 -18.32
CA GLU A 104 -12.30 2.78 -18.82
C GLU A 104 -13.00 4.08 -18.39
N MET A 105 -12.97 4.37 -17.09
CA MET A 105 -13.55 5.59 -16.54
C MET A 105 -12.90 6.84 -17.12
N ALA A 106 -11.57 6.86 -17.29
CA ALA A 106 -10.83 7.98 -17.82
C ALA A 106 -11.21 8.28 -19.29
N VAL A 107 -11.31 7.22 -20.13
CA VAL A 107 -11.78 7.32 -21.52
C VAL A 107 -13.21 7.90 -21.56
N ASN A 108 -14.11 7.34 -20.77
CA ASN A 108 -15.52 7.75 -20.75
C ASN A 108 -15.70 9.18 -20.22
N THR A 109 -14.95 9.56 -19.18
CA THR A 109 -14.95 10.96 -18.68
C THR A 109 -14.43 11.91 -19.73
N PHE A 110 -13.31 11.59 -20.36
CA PHE A 110 -12.74 12.41 -21.43
C PHE A 110 -13.73 12.59 -22.60
N MET A 111 -14.38 11.50 -23.03
CA MET A 111 -15.40 11.57 -24.09
C MET A 111 -16.56 12.47 -23.70
N SER A 112 -17.00 12.40 -22.44
CA SER A 112 -18.09 13.25 -21.94
C SER A 112 -17.69 14.72 -21.87
N ASP A 113 -16.53 15.02 -21.28
CA ASP A 113 -16.03 16.40 -21.11
C ASP A 113 -15.76 17.10 -22.46
N ARG A 114 -15.50 16.32 -23.49
CA ARG A 114 -15.19 16.82 -24.85
C ARG A 114 -16.34 16.66 -25.84
N ASN A 115 -17.50 16.20 -25.38
CA ASN A 115 -18.66 15.92 -26.22
C ASN A 115 -18.33 15.00 -27.42
N VAL A 116 -17.42 14.02 -27.22
CA VAL A 116 -17.12 13.01 -28.22
C VAL A 116 -18.31 12.07 -28.32
N GLN A 117 -18.91 11.99 -29.52
CA GLN A 117 -20.02 11.08 -29.80
C GLN A 117 -19.52 9.67 -30.04
N GLY A 118 -20.35 8.67 -29.77
CA GLY A 118 -20.09 7.26 -29.98
C GLY A 118 -20.33 6.42 -28.73
N GLU A 119 -20.07 5.12 -28.86
CA GLU A 119 -20.17 4.18 -27.76
C GLU A 119 -19.20 4.54 -26.63
N ARG A 120 -19.58 4.18 -25.41
CA ARG A 120 -18.70 4.27 -24.22
C ARG A 120 -17.91 2.99 -24.09
N LEU A 121 -16.67 3.14 -23.66
CA LEU A 121 -15.84 1.98 -23.36
C LEU A 121 -16.45 1.20 -22.20
N ASP A 122 -16.70 -0.08 -22.43
CA ASP A 122 -17.13 -1.02 -21.41
C ASP A 122 -16.14 -2.21 -21.37
N LEU A 123 -15.44 -2.33 -20.25
CA LEU A 123 -14.50 -3.42 -19.97
C LEU A 123 -15.03 -4.37 -18.88
N SER A 124 -16.28 -4.21 -18.46
CA SER A 124 -16.85 -4.92 -17.31
C SER A 124 -16.76 -6.46 -17.47
N GLU A 125 -17.17 -7.00 -18.62
CA GLU A 125 -17.10 -8.44 -18.91
C GLU A 125 -15.66 -8.94 -18.89
N ALA A 126 -14.77 -8.31 -19.64
CA ALA A 126 -13.34 -8.72 -19.70
C ALA A 126 -12.67 -8.69 -18.34
N ARG A 127 -12.98 -7.67 -17.52
CA ARG A 127 -12.46 -7.51 -16.17
C ARG A 127 -13.05 -8.52 -15.18
N GLN A 128 -14.33 -8.89 -15.35
CA GLN A 128 -14.97 -9.94 -14.56
C GLN A 128 -14.34 -11.29 -14.84
N VAL A 129 -14.25 -11.70 -16.11
CA VAL A 129 -13.60 -12.96 -16.51
C VAL A 129 -12.17 -13.04 -15.98
N TYR A 130 -11.41 -11.94 -16.09
CA TYR A 130 -10.06 -11.90 -15.56
C TYR A 130 -10.00 -12.03 -14.01
N SER A 131 -10.94 -11.40 -13.30
CA SER A 131 -11.06 -11.52 -11.85
C SER A 131 -11.36 -12.95 -11.43
N GLU A 132 -12.28 -13.61 -12.11
CA GLU A 132 -12.65 -15.03 -11.86
C GLU A 132 -11.45 -15.97 -12.08
N LEU A 133 -10.69 -15.76 -13.16
CA LEU A 133 -9.45 -16.51 -13.43
C LEU A 133 -8.42 -16.33 -12.31
N ILE A 134 -8.23 -15.10 -11.82
CA ILE A 134 -7.33 -14.81 -10.70
C ILE A 134 -7.79 -15.57 -9.46
N HIS A 135 -9.05 -15.39 -9.05
CA HIS A 135 -9.57 -15.99 -7.82
C HIS A 135 -9.56 -17.52 -7.86
N ALA A 136 -9.88 -18.12 -8.99
CA ALA A 136 -9.83 -19.58 -9.16
C ALA A 136 -8.40 -20.16 -9.07
N ASN A 137 -7.38 -19.32 -9.21
CA ASN A 137 -5.98 -19.72 -9.22
C ASN A 137 -5.14 -19.08 -8.10
N LEU A 138 -5.74 -18.24 -7.23
CA LEU A 138 -5.10 -17.76 -6.01
C LEU A 138 -4.62 -18.97 -5.19
N GLY A 139 -3.35 -18.95 -4.80
CA GLY A 139 -2.73 -20.08 -4.10
C GLY A 139 -1.89 -21.00 -4.98
N LYS A 140 -2.07 -20.99 -6.31
CA LYS A 140 -1.19 -21.71 -7.24
C LYS A 140 0.10 -20.96 -7.55
N SER A 141 0.14 -19.66 -7.33
CA SER A 141 1.34 -18.84 -7.50
C SER A 141 2.00 -18.57 -6.16
N SER A 142 3.13 -19.17 -5.93
CA SER A 142 3.78 -19.40 -4.65
C SER A 142 4.60 -18.21 -4.11
N ARG A 143 4.05 -17.02 -4.00
CA ARG A 143 4.68 -15.93 -3.23
C ARG A 143 3.72 -15.29 -2.25
N ASN A 144 2.87 -16.09 -1.63
CA ASN A 144 2.12 -15.64 -0.47
C ASN A 144 3.01 -15.80 0.77
N PHE A 145 3.73 -14.75 1.10
CA PHE A 145 4.14 -14.54 2.48
C PHE A 145 2.87 -14.26 3.30
N ASP A 146 2.14 -15.30 3.65
CA ASP A 146 0.99 -15.16 4.55
C ASP A 146 1.45 -14.66 5.92
N ASN A 147 2.67 -15.02 6.33
CA ASN A 147 3.30 -14.52 7.55
C ASN A 147 4.61 -13.80 7.25
N ARG A 148 4.58 -12.46 7.24
CA ARG A 148 5.78 -11.62 7.08
C ARG A 148 6.46 -11.29 8.40
N ALA A 149 5.92 -11.72 9.52
CA ALA A 149 6.51 -11.46 10.83
C ALA A 149 7.92 -12.07 10.92
N TYR A 150 8.81 -11.38 11.59
CA TYR A 150 10.12 -11.92 11.92
C TYR A 150 10.00 -12.94 13.04
N PRO A 151 10.71 -14.08 12.98
CA PRO A 151 10.69 -15.09 14.05
C PRO A 151 11.15 -14.52 15.39
N ASP A 152 12.18 -13.71 15.41
CA ASP A 152 12.71 -13.01 16.59
C ASP A 152 12.92 -11.53 16.28
N PRO A 153 11.85 -10.70 16.40
CA PRO A 153 11.93 -9.27 16.09
C PRO A 153 12.85 -8.49 17.04
N ILE A 154 13.03 -8.96 18.29
CA ILE A 154 13.90 -8.27 19.25
C ILE A 154 15.36 -8.43 18.85
N ASN A 155 15.80 -9.65 18.53
CA ASN A 155 17.13 -9.91 18.03
C ASN A 155 17.41 -9.14 16.71
N LEU A 156 16.42 -9.12 15.79
CA LEU A 156 16.54 -8.34 14.57
C LEU A 156 16.78 -6.86 14.86
N ILE A 157 15.94 -6.24 15.72
CA ILE A 157 16.03 -4.82 16.06
C ILE A 157 17.37 -4.49 16.74
N THR A 158 17.84 -5.35 17.62
CA THR A 158 19.13 -5.18 18.32
C THR A 158 20.30 -5.24 17.35
N ALA A 159 20.21 -6.00 16.26
CA ALA A 159 21.25 -6.12 15.25
C ALA A 159 21.30 -4.93 14.27
N ILE A 160 20.37 -3.98 14.35
CA ILE A 160 20.43 -2.76 13.53
C ILE A 160 21.50 -1.83 14.10
N SER A 161 22.50 -1.51 13.29
CA SER A 161 23.65 -0.70 13.72
C SER A 161 23.36 0.80 13.81
N ASP A 162 22.48 1.34 12.95
CA ASP A 162 22.10 2.75 12.96
C ASP A 162 21.06 3.00 14.07
N PRO A 163 21.36 3.89 15.07
CA PRO A 163 20.47 4.15 16.20
C PRO A 163 19.12 4.77 15.78
N THR A 164 19.08 5.56 14.72
CA THR A 164 17.85 6.15 14.19
C THR A 164 16.96 5.07 13.60
N HIS A 165 17.52 4.20 12.77
CA HIS A 165 16.81 3.06 12.18
C HIS A 165 16.38 2.03 13.24
N GLN A 166 17.20 1.82 14.27
CA GLN A 166 16.84 0.95 15.40
C GLN A 166 15.63 1.50 16.15
N LEU A 167 15.61 2.82 16.44
CA LEU A 167 14.47 3.48 17.07
C LEU A 167 13.21 3.39 16.19
N GLN A 168 13.33 3.63 14.89
CA GLN A 168 12.22 3.49 13.94
C GLN A 168 11.67 2.06 13.91
N ALA A 169 12.53 1.05 13.99
CA ALA A 169 12.15 -0.35 14.05
C ALA A 169 11.40 -0.70 15.35
N LYS A 170 11.85 -0.16 16.50
CA LYS A 170 11.11 -0.27 17.77
C LYS A 170 9.72 0.33 17.68
N LEU A 171 9.59 1.53 17.09
CA LEU A 171 8.28 2.18 16.89
C LEU A 171 7.34 1.35 16.01
N GLN A 172 7.86 0.71 14.95
CA GLN A 172 7.05 -0.18 14.13
C GLN A 172 6.61 -1.45 14.87
N TYR A 173 7.53 -2.06 15.62
CA TYR A 173 7.29 -3.28 16.37
C TYR A 173 6.36 -3.09 17.57
N GLU A 174 6.49 -1.97 18.28
CA GLU A 174 5.73 -1.70 19.51
C GLU A 174 4.40 -0.99 19.24
N GLY A 175 4.38 -0.06 18.29
CA GLY A 175 3.22 0.77 17.98
C GLY A 175 2.45 0.39 16.73
N GLY A 176 2.92 -0.59 15.95
CA GLY A 176 2.25 -1.00 14.70
C GLY A 176 2.27 0.06 13.60
N CYS A 177 3.15 1.05 13.71
CA CYS A 177 3.29 2.11 12.72
C CYS A 177 3.74 1.58 11.35
N ARG A 178 3.34 2.26 10.27
CA ARG A 178 3.96 2.07 8.96
C ARG A 178 5.27 2.85 8.87
N THR A 179 6.03 2.62 7.81
CA THR A 179 7.28 3.37 7.56
C THR A 179 7.06 4.87 7.47
N GLU A 180 5.94 5.30 6.89
CA GLU A 180 5.55 6.71 6.87
C GLU A 180 5.35 7.26 8.29
N GLY A 181 4.77 6.48 9.19
CA GLY A 181 4.48 6.88 10.59
C GLY A 181 5.71 6.88 11.51
N VAL A 182 6.84 6.33 11.07
CA VAL A 182 8.10 6.38 11.85
C VAL A 182 9.13 7.32 11.23
N GLY A 183 8.72 8.20 10.32
CA GLY A 183 9.62 9.18 9.70
C GLY A 183 10.48 8.60 8.57
N ALA A 184 10.11 7.44 7.98
CA ALA A 184 10.79 6.86 6.83
C ALA A 184 9.82 6.65 5.65
N PRO A 185 9.33 7.71 5.01
CA PRO A 185 8.25 7.62 4.04
C PRO A 185 8.70 7.00 2.71
N SER A 186 8.06 5.91 2.30
CA SER A 186 8.35 5.21 1.04
C SER A 186 8.00 6.03 -0.21
N ASN A 187 7.19 7.07 -0.07
CA ASN A 187 6.76 7.96 -1.16
C ASN A 187 7.66 9.18 -1.37
N GLY A 188 8.75 9.31 -0.61
CA GLY A 188 9.71 10.41 -0.67
C GLY A 188 9.18 11.76 -0.17
N ARG A 189 7.98 11.81 0.44
CA ARG A 189 7.45 13.04 1.04
C ARG A 189 7.87 13.09 2.50
N PRO A 190 8.56 14.15 2.97
CA PRO A 190 8.94 14.28 4.37
C PRO A 190 7.74 14.10 5.30
N ASN A 191 7.90 13.26 6.29
CA ASN A 191 6.88 13.02 7.32
C ASN A 191 7.57 12.70 8.66
N PRO A 192 8.34 13.66 9.20
CA PRO A 192 9.09 13.44 10.43
C PRO A 192 8.16 13.33 11.63
N LEU A 193 8.57 12.53 12.63
CA LEU A 193 8.05 12.65 13.98
C LEU A 193 8.77 13.79 14.72
N ASN A 194 8.01 14.64 15.37
CA ASN A 194 8.50 15.81 16.08
C ASN A 194 7.81 15.99 17.45
N LYS A 195 8.04 17.11 18.13
CA LYS A 195 7.46 17.38 19.46
C LYS A 195 5.93 17.33 19.48
N GLU A 196 5.26 17.64 18.39
CA GLU A 196 3.80 17.64 18.31
C GLU A 196 3.21 16.21 18.37
N ASN A 197 4.03 15.22 18.03
CA ASN A 197 3.65 13.82 18.10
C ASN A 197 3.80 13.21 19.51
N LEU A 198 4.42 13.92 20.45
CA LEU A 198 4.64 13.42 21.80
C LEU A 198 3.41 13.69 22.68
N GLY A 199 2.61 12.65 22.94
CA GLY A 199 1.35 12.74 23.70
C GLY A 199 1.47 12.50 25.22
N GLY A 200 2.69 12.22 25.72
CA GLY A 200 2.91 11.91 27.13
C GLY A 200 2.79 10.42 27.46
N ILE A 201 2.75 10.13 28.76
CA ILE A 201 2.55 8.77 29.28
C ILE A 201 1.07 8.57 29.61
N GLY A 202 0.55 7.40 29.30
CA GLY A 202 -0.81 6.97 29.59
C GLY A 202 -0.88 5.49 29.94
N LYS A 203 -2.08 4.95 30.01
CA LYS A 203 -2.32 3.52 30.26
C LYS A 203 -2.77 2.83 28.95
N ASP A 204 -2.21 1.68 28.69
CA ASP A 204 -2.70 0.79 27.64
C ASP A 204 -4.07 0.21 28.07
N PRO A 205 -5.14 0.43 27.27
CA PRO A 205 -6.48 0.00 27.63
C PRO A 205 -6.65 -1.53 27.71
N VAL A 206 -5.75 -2.29 27.07
CA VAL A 206 -5.78 -3.76 27.05
C VAL A 206 -5.01 -4.33 28.23
N THR A 207 -3.78 -3.87 28.45
CA THR A 207 -2.86 -4.47 29.44
C THR A 207 -2.78 -3.71 30.76
N GLY A 208 -3.28 -2.47 30.81
CA GLY A 208 -3.17 -1.58 31.99
C GLY A 208 -1.76 -1.03 32.24
N LYS A 209 -0.78 -1.40 31.43
CA LYS A 209 0.62 -0.96 31.58
C LYS A 209 0.81 0.50 31.21
N ASP A 210 1.84 1.13 31.79
CA ASP A 210 2.27 2.45 31.35
C ASP A 210 2.86 2.40 29.95
N VAL A 211 2.39 3.31 29.08
CA VAL A 211 2.80 3.42 27.69
C VAL A 211 3.03 4.88 27.30
N GLY A 212 3.95 5.10 26.38
CA GLY A 212 4.07 6.38 25.69
C GLY A 212 3.04 6.49 24.57
N ILE A 213 2.38 7.64 24.50
CA ILE A 213 1.37 7.92 23.47
C ILE A 213 1.99 8.78 22.38
N LEU A 214 1.95 8.28 21.15
CA LEU A 214 2.25 9.05 19.95
C LEU A 214 0.94 9.57 19.37
N LYS A 215 0.82 10.89 19.22
CA LYS A 215 -0.40 11.54 18.72
C LYS A 215 -0.27 11.95 17.26
N LYS A 216 -1.39 11.86 16.54
CA LYS A 216 -1.52 12.40 15.17
C LYS A 216 -0.40 11.94 14.23
N VAL A 217 0.06 10.72 14.40
CA VAL A 217 1.05 10.12 13.48
C VAL A 217 0.41 9.94 12.12
N VAL A 218 0.95 10.65 11.12
CA VAL A 218 0.42 10.58 9.75
C VAL A 218 0.97 9.36 9.05
N GLU A 219 0.08 8.51 8.56
CA GLU A 219 0.42 7.32 7.82
C GLU A 219 0.00 7.40 6.34
N LYS A 220 0.18 6.29 5.62
CA LYS A 220 -0.19 6.18 4.20
C LYS A 220 -1.62 6.65 3.96
N GLY A 221 -1.78 7.55 2.98
CA GLY A 221 -3.07 8.14 2.64
C GLY A 221 -3.44 9.38 3.46
N GLY A 222 -2.51 9.92 4.26
CA GLY A 222 -2.70 11.15 5.04
C GLY A 222 -3.58 10.97 6.28
N LYS A 223 -3.86 9.74 6.70
CA LYS A 223 -4.58 9.48 7.94
C LYS A 223 -3.67 9.71 9.15
N ALA A 224 -4.12 10.52 10.08
CA ALA A 224 -3.50 10.71 11.37
C ALA A 224 -4.11 9.74 12.39
N THR A 225 -3.26 8.95 13.06
CA THR A 225 -3.66 7.97 14.08
C THR A 225 -2.75 8.11 15.30
N ASP A 226 -3.29 7.73 16.45
CA ASP A 226 -2.52 7.66 17.69
C ASP A 226 -1.97 6.22 17.84
N HIS A 227 -0.75 6.11 18.37
CA HIS A 227 -0.12 4.82 18.64
C HIS A 227 0.41 4.76 20.07
N MET A 228 0.52 3.56 20.61
CA MET A 228 1.07 3.30 21.92
C MET A 228 2.36 2.50 21.81
N ILE A 229 3.38 2.92 22.52
CA ILE A 229 4.69 2.28 22.57
C ILE A 229 5.13 2.11 24.03
N SER A 230 6.16 1.35 24.30
CA SER A 230 6.68 1.24 25.66
C SER A 230 7.15 2.60 26.19
N ALA A 231 7.06 2.79 27.51
CA ALA A 231 7.54 4.02 28.14
C ALA A 231 9.05 4.23 27.90
N GLU A 232 9.82 3.15 27.78
CA GLU A 232 11.25 3.17 27.45
C GLU A 232 11.49 3.71 26.05
N THR A 233 10.80 3.16 25.03
CA THR A 233 10.93 3.61 23.64
C THR A 233 10.41 5.03 23.48
N TYR A 234 9.39 5.43 24.24
CA TYR A 234 8.92 6.82 24.27
C TYR A 234 9.97 7.76 24.82
N ALA A 235 10.65 7.41 25.91
CA ALA A 235 11.74 8.20 26.48
C ALA A 235 12.91 8.35 25.48
N ALA A 236 13.26 7.26 24.80
CA ALA A 236 14.30 7.27 23.76
C ALA A 236 13.92 8.19 22.58
N LEU A 237 12.66 8.12 22.11
CA LEU A 237 12.15 8.99 21.03
C LEU A 237 12.15 10.47 21.45
N LYS A 238 11.69 10.76 22.68
CA LYS A 238 11.68 12.10 23.24
C LYS A 238 13.09 12.69 23.29
N ASN A 239 14.05 11.93 23.81
CA ASN A 239 15.45 12.34 23.85
C ASN A 239 16.03 12.56 22.44
N HIS A 240 15.74 11.67 21.48
CA HIS A 240 16.17 11.84 20.10
C HIS A 240 15.62 13.15 19.50
N ILE A 241 14.33 13.44 19.71
CA ILE A 241 13.69 14.67 19.22
C ILE A 241 14.26 15.92 19.93
N GLU A 242 14.59 15.83 21.21
CA GLU A 242 15.23 16.94 21.95
C GLU A 242 16.61 17.27 21.38
N ILE A 243 17.39 16.26 20.97
CA ILE A 243 18.75 16.45 20.42
C ILE A 243 18.71 16.89 18.95
N TYR A 244 17.91 16.22 18.13
CA TYR A 244 17.94 16.38 16.66
C TYR A 244 16.74 17.15 16.10
N GLY A 245 15.79 17.57 16.94
CA GLY A 245 14.58 18.29 16.57
C GLY A 245 13.48 17.40 16.00
N ARG A 246 13.81 16.26 15.38
CA ARG A 246 12.87 15.33 14.74
C ARG A 246 13.47 13.94 14.54
N LEU A 247 12.63 12.94 14.34
CA LEU A 247 13.02 11.62 13.87
C LEU A 247 12.63 11.49 12.39
N GLU A 248 13.63 11.32 11.54
CA GLU A 248 13.45 11.18 10.07
C GLU A 248 14.62 10.39 9.48
N SER A 249 14.34 9.56 8.47
CA SER A 249 15.37 8.88 7.70
C SER A 249 14.93 8.63 6.25
N ASN A 250 15.87 8.22 5.41
CA ASN A 250 15.59 7.75 4.06
C ASN A 250 14.99 6.33 4.11
N TYR A 251 13.86 6.12 3.47
CA TYR A 251 13.20 4.81 3.42
C TYR A 251 14.09 3.69 2.89
N LYS A 252 14.89 3.97 1.83
CA LYS A 252 15.74 2.95 1.22
C LYS A 252 16.83 2.51 2.20
N GLU A 253 17.50 3.45 2.84
CA GLU A 253 18.54 3.19 3.83
C GLU A 253 17.97 2.44 5.05
N TYR A 254 16.81 2.85 5.55
CA TYR A 254 16.12 2.17 6.62
C TYR A 254 15.75 0.72 6.23
N ASN A 255 15.23 0.49 5.03
CA ASN A 255 14.89 -0.86 4.57
C ASN A 255 16.15 -1.73 4.33
N GLU A 256 17.26 -1.14 3.91
CA GLU A 256 18.56 -1.81 3.80
C GLU A 256 19.09 -2.23 5.18
N SER A 257 19.02 -1.35 6.20
CA SER A 257 19.40 -1.69 7.58
C SER A 257 18.61 -2.87 8.15
N ILE A 258 17.28 -2.91 7.89
CA ILE A 258 16.43 -4.06 8.27
C ILE A 258 16.88 -5.33 7.54
N SER A 259 17.20 -5.23 6.24
CA SER A 259 17.63 -6.38 5.43
C SER A 259 18.98 -6.93 5.90
N GLU A 260 19.92 -6.05 6.25
CA GLU A 260 21.23 -6.43 6.79
C GLU A 260 21.10 -7.07 8.16
N ALA A 261 20.32 -6.48 9.07
CA ALA A 261 20.04 -7.08 10.36
C ALA A 261 19.37 -8.46 10.21
N GLY A 262 18.50 -8.62 9.23
CA GLY A 262 17.88 -9.90 8.89
C GLY A 262 18.90 -10.93 8.44
N LYS A 263 19.92 -10.56 7.66
CA LYS A 263 21.01 -11.44 7.24
C LYS A 263 21.90 -11.84 8.44
N ILE A 264 22.26 -10.87 9.27
CA ILE A 264 23.08 -11.11 10.49
C ILE A 264 22.39 -12.09 11.44
N THR A 265 21.08 -11.95 11.61
CA THR A 265 20.30 -12.79 12.54
C THR A 265 19.70 -14.05 11.91
N GLY A 266 19.99 -14.33 10.62
CA GLY A 266 19.45 -15.48 9.91
C GLY A 266 17.94 -15.39 9.62
N GLN A 267 17.35 -14.20 9.67
CA GLN A 267 15.90 -13.97 9.50
C GLN A 267 15.57 -13.31 8.15
N TYR A 268 16.56 -13.14 7.29
CA TYR A 268 16.34 -12.52 5.98
C TYR A 268 15.52 -13.42 5.06
N GLU A 269 14.47 -12.86 4.50
CA GLU A 269 13.73 -13.45 3.38
C GLU A 269 13.39 -12.37 2.35
N PRO A 270 13.52 -12.66 1.04
CA PRO A 270 13.17 -11.71 0.00
C PRO A 270 11.72 -11.24 0.14
N GLY A 271 11.50 -9.93 0.26
CA GLY A 271 10.17 -9.30 0.36
C GLY A 271 9.61 -9.16 1.77
N ARG A 272 10.30 -9.63 2.81
CA ARG A 272 9.85 -9.44 4.21
C ARG A 272 9.95 -7.96 4.64
N GLY A 273 11.11 -7.33 4.53
CA GLY A 273 11.35 -5.89 4.74
C GLY A 273 10.76 -5.30 6.04
N THR A 274 10.72 -3.98 6.10
CA THR A 274 10.21 -3.22 7.26
C THR A 274 8.78 -3.57 7.67
N HIS A 275 7.94 -3.97 6.72
CA HIS A 275 6.54 -4.32 6.99
C HIS A 275 6.38 -5.56 7.89
N GLY A 276 7.42 -6.41 7.97
CA GLY A 276 7.46 -7.56 8.87
C GLY A 276 7.29 -7.17 10.34
N LEU A 277 7.87 -6.05 10.78
CA LEU A 277 7.73 -5.57 12.15
C LEU A 277 6.28 -5.19 12.51
N LYS A 278 5.53 -4.65 11.55
CA LYS A 278 4.09 -4.40 11.74
C LYS A 278 3.28 -5.69 11.86
N HIS A 279 3.67 -6.76 11.14
CA HIS A 279 3.08 -8.09 11.33
C HIS A 279 3.38 -8.62 12.74
N ASN A 280 4.60 -8.46 13.24
CA ASN A 280 4.97 -8.83 14.61
C ASN A 280 4.10 -8.08 15.64
N PHE A 281 3.91 -6.76 15.48
CA PHE A 281 3.02 -6.00 16.33
C PHE A 281 1.60 -6.57 16.34
N ALA A 282 1.01 -6.79 15.14
CA ALA A 282 -0.36 -7.26 15.03
C ALA A 282 -0.56 -8.62 15.71
N GLN A 283 0.37 -9.57 15.50
CA GLN A 283 0.33 -10.88 16.15
C GLN A 283 0.50 -10.79 17.66
N LYS A 284 1.42 -9.97 18.13
CA LYS A 284 1.63 -9.71 19.56
C LYS A 284 0.38 -9.10 20.19
N ARG A 285 -0.17 -8.05 19.57
CA ARG A 285 -1.32 -7.32 20.08
C ARG A 285 -2.58 -8.18 20.12
N TYR A 286 -2.82 -8.97 19.10
CA TYR A 286 -3.91 -9.94 19.10
C TYR A 286 -3.80 -10.90 20.30
N ARG A 287 -2.61 -11.48 20.53
CA ARG A 287 -2.38 -12.39 21.68
C ARG A 287 -2.55 -11.68 23.02
N GLU A 288 -2.10 -10.44 23.15
CA GLU A 288 -2.31 -9.61 24.35
C GLU A 288 -3.81 -9.39 24.62
N CYS A 289 -4.59 -9.06 23.58
CA CYS A 289 -6.03 -8.90 23.72
C CYS A 289 -6.70 -10.18 24.22
N VAL A 290 -6.41 -11.32 23.60
CA VAL A 290 -6.97 -12.63 24.00
C VAL A 290 -6.56 -12.98 25.43
N ALA A 291 -5.29 -12.79 25.79
CA ALA A 291 -4.79 -13.05 27.14
C ALA A 291 -5.43 -12.16 28.23
N ASN A 292 -5.96 -11.00 27.84
CA ASN A 292 -6.69 -10.08 28.73
C ASN A 292 -8.22 -10.19 28.58
N GLY A 293 -8.73 -11.33 28.07
CA GLY A 293 -10.14 -11.70 28.11
C GLY A 293 -10.99 -11.17 26.94
N HIS A 294 -10.39 -10.63 25.89
CA HIS A 294 -11.13 -10.25 24.69
C HIS A 294 -11.55 -11.50 23.90
N THR A 295 -12.75 -11.48 23.32
CA THR A 295 -13.12 -12.49 22.31
C THR A 295 -12.25 -12.38 21.08
N HIS A 296 -12.28 -13.40 20.20
CA HIS A 296 -11.57 -13.36 18.92
C HIS A 296 -11.92 -12.10 18.11
N GLU A 297 -13.21 -11.78 17.98
CA GLU A 297 -13.70 -10.62 17.24
C GLU A 297 -13.23 -9.30 17.85
N GLN A 298 -13.30 -9.18 19.18
CA GLN A 298 -12.81 -7.99 19.89
C GLN A 298 -11.30 -7.82 19.73
N ALA A 299 -10.53 -8.90 19.84
CA ALA A 299 -9.08 -8.88 19.64
C ALA A 299 -8.71 -8.47 18.21
N MET A 300 -9.41 -9.01 17.21
CA MET A 300 -9.23 -8.66 15.80
C MET A 300 -9.57 -7.19 15.53
N GLN A 301 -10.67 -6.69 16.09
CA GLN A 301 -11.10 -5.32 15.93
C GLN A 301 -10.11 -4.34 16.59
N GLN A 302 -9.67 -4.62 17.82
CA GLN A 302 -8.69 -3.80 18.53
C GLN A 302 -7.38 -3.73 17.74
N THR A 303 -6.86 -4.88 17.33
CA THR A 303 -5.64 -4.96 16.51
C THR A 303 -5.79 -4.22 15.18
N SER A 304 -6.96 -4.29 14.53
CA SER A 304 -7.27 -3.58 13.31
C SER A 304 -7.20 -2.06 13.48
N LEU A 305 -7.79 -1.54 14.56
CA LEU A 305 -7.77 -0.11 14.87
C LEU A 305 -6.35 0.39 15.11
N GLU A 306 -5.57 -0.31 15.91
CA GLU A 306 -4.20 0.08 16.29
C GLU A 306 -3.20 -0.08 15.14
N THR A 307 -3.48 -0.96 14.16
CA THR A 307 -2.71 -1.04 12.92
C THR A 307 -3.19 -0.08 11.84
N SER A 308 -4.11 0.84 12.16
CA SER A 308 -4.70 1.80 11.21
C SER A 308 -5.42 1.14 10.03
N HIS A 309 -5.89 -0.10 10.22
CA HIS A 309 -6.76 -0.82 9.30
C HIS A 309 -8.18 -0.75 9.85
N PHE A 310 -9.03 0.08 9.33
CA PHE A 310 -10.42 0.19 9.78
C PHE A 310 -11.34 -0.91 9.21
N ARG A 311 -10.75 -2.02 8.75
CA ARG A 311 -11.46 -3.16 8.18
C ARG A 311 -11.00 -4.42 8.90
N TYR A 312 -11.89 -5.02 9.64
CA TYR A 312 -11.70 -6.23 10.41
C TYR A 312 -11.00 -7.36 9.64
N TYR A 313 -11.40 -7.65 8.40
CA TYR A 313 -10.84 -8.74 7.61
C TYR A 313 -9.39 -8.50 7.13
N GLU A 314 -8.93 -7.24 7.05
CA GLU A 314 -7.54 -6.93 6.72
C GLU A 314 -6.58 -7.46 7.80
N THR A 315 -7.06 -7.57 9.04
CA THR A 315 -6.25 -8.03 10.18
C THR A 315 -5.92 -9.51 10.08
N TYR A 316 -6.75 -10.32 9.42
CA TYR A 316 -6.43 -11.74 9.17
C TYR A 316 -5.12 -11.94 8.42
N THR A 317 -4.77 -11.02 7.51
CA THR A 317 -3.49 -11.09 6.79
C THR A 317 -2.29 -10.91 7.72
N TYR A 318 -2.46 -10.18 8.82
CA TYR A 318 -1.40 -9.88 9.79
C TYR A 318 -1.31 -10.91 10.92
N THR A 319 -2.42 -11.54 11.28
CA THR A 319 -2.50 -12.45 12.44
C THR A 319 -2.33 -13.92 12.07
N LYS A 320 -2.21 -14.26 10.80
CA LYS A 320 -1.84 -15.60 10.35
C LYS A 320 -0.39 -15.90 10.77
N GLY A 321 -0.21 -16.82 11.70
CA GLY A 321 1.08 -17.26 12.23
C GLY A 321 0.92 -18.31 13.29
#